data_1e8a714bdee0d088ef9aad05468a7e6c
#
_entry.id   1e8a714bdee0d088ef9aad05468a7e6c
#
_cell.length_a   1.000
_cell.length_b   1.000
_cell.length_c   1.000
_cell.angle_alpha   90.00
_cell.angle_beta   90.00
_cell.angle_gamma   90.00
#
_symmetry.space_group_name_H-M   'P 1'
#
loop_
_entity.id
_entity.type
_entity.pdbx_description
1 polymer ?
#
loop_
_entity_poly.entity_id
_entity_poly.type
_entity_poly.pdbx_seq_one_letter_code
_entity_poly.pdbx_strand_id
1 'polypeptide(L)'
;MSAAKRHPRITRRAAVRRIAAVAAGTLGAARLAPAQSPQTPAGPVEEQPTGSEIWQVTTGEFGQSNIYCETPYCSKDSRYFVYVRKNPRLTGNRYEFMVVELGTWKQERLDAAIGASGCAIRPDGVFYYLKRSADGRLDLMHADLSEGKPEKVYELQDGPWRSLGTVSSDGRYYVRSKTLDDTYSMFGVVLFDLEKGTETIIDRDPFSLNAHPQIEPGQGKCVMIQHNRGGKYTPDGKRMRLVGPEGATLYLVSIPGGKRTELQVGKPFTTPATGHEAWIGHTREILLTVSGRGDYAAEKGNLLGVRAGSPARVVAKGYRFAHVGTSRCGRFFCCDDFQGNCKLVIGSNRSGKMAVVCDSKASMRHGQPSHPHAYLTPDLKWVIFQSDCSGVSHIHAASVPEGMIGELAKT
;
A
#
# COMPACT_ATOMS: atom_id res chain seq x y z
N MET A 1 -70.88 3.43 12.64
CA MET A 1 -71.00 4.55 11.72
C MET A 1 -69.78 5.46 11.91
N SER A 2 -68.85 5.40 11.06
CA SER A 2 -67.78 6.42 10.96
C SER A 2 -67.24 6.38 9.52
N ALA A 3 -67.29 7.54 8.88
CA ALA A 3 -67.09 7.73 7.46
C ALA A 3 -65.59 7.80 7.08
N ALA A 4 -65.19 7.03 6.11
CA ALA A 4 -63.87 7.07 5.51
C ALA A 4 -63.77 8.27 4.56
N LYS A 5 -62.87 9.20 4.81
CA LYS A 5 -62.47 10.27 3.89
C LYS A 5 -61.50 9.73 2.82
N ARG A 6 -61.93 9.74 1.58
CA ARG A 6 -61.10 9.47 0.39
C ARG A 6 -60.29 10.72 0.03
N HIS A 7 -58.93 10.57 -0.09
CA HIS A 7 -58.09 11.57 -0.72
C HIS A 7 -57.98 11.33 -2.23
N PRO A 8 -58.00 12.38 -3.05
CA PRO A 8 -57.92 12.24 -4.51
C PRO A 8 -56.46 11.98 -4.95
N ARG A 9 -56.32 11.03 -5.89
CA ARG A 9 -55.09 10.75 -6.63
C ARG A 9 -54.82 11.87 -7.64
N ILE A 10 -53.72 12.59 -7.49
CA ILE A 10 -53.23 13.54 -8.49
C ILE A 10 -52.41 12.77 -9.51
N THR A 11 -52.89 12.73 -10.74
CA THR A 11 -52.22 12.12 -11.90
C THR A 11 -51.12 13.04 -12.42
N ARG A 12 -49.89 12.48 -12.57
CA ARG A 12 -48.74 13.13 -13.19
C ARG A 12 -48.91 13.26 -14.71
N ARG A 13 -49.74 14.14 -15.20
CA ARG A 13 -49.79 14.48 -16.64
C ARG A 13 -50.40 15.87 -16.84
N ALA A 14 -49.73 16.95 -16.37
CA ALA A 14 -50.02 18.31 -16.82
C ALA A 14 -48.98 19.30 -16.25
N ALA A 15 -47.73 19.25 -16.68
CA ALA A 15 -46.76 20.34 -16.50
C ALA A 15 -45.59 20.21 -17.48
N VAL A 16 -45.88 20.09 -18.78
CA VAL A 16 -44.89 20.28 -19.84
C VAL A 16 -45.56 21.12 -20.92
N ARG A 17 -45.53 22.43 -20.75
CA ARG A 17 -45.56 23.45 -21.85
C ARG A 17 -45.55 24.85 -21.26
N ARG A 18 -44.50 25.59 -21.62
CA ARG A 18 -44.17 27.01 -21.44
C ARG A 18 -43.06 27.24 -20.42
N ILE A 19 -41.84 27.27 -20.99
CA ILE A 19 -40.95 28.46 -20.97
C ILE A 19 -39.80 28.09 -21.95
N ALA A 20 -39.98 28.46 -23.22
CA ALA A 20 -38.87 28.70 -24.13
C ALA A 20 -38.75 30.24 -24.16
N ALA A 21 -37.79 30.78 -23.43
CA ALA A 21 -37.33 32.15 -23.57
C ALA A 21 -35.83 32.15 -23.37
N VAL A 22 -35.14 32.20 -24.47
CA VAL A 22 -33.85 32.83 -24.79
C VAL A 22 -33.09 33.34 -23.55
N ALA A 23 -32.03 32.62 -23.19
CA ALA A 23 -30.83 33.19 -22.61
C ALA A 23 -29.63 32.58 -23.39
N ALA A 24 -29.23 33.24 -24.45
CA ALA A 24 -27.91 33.12 -25.04
C ALA A 24 -26.89 33.68 -24.03
N GLY A 25 -26.70 32.92 -22.94
CA GLY A 25 -25.61 33.14 -22.02
C GLY A 25 -24.37 32.51 -22.63
N THR A 26 -23.37 33.32 -22.94
CA THR A 26 -22.02 32.94 -23.28
C THR A 26 -21.54 31.90 -22.29
N LEU A 27 -21.46 30.65 -22.71
CA LEU A 27 -20.68 29.60 -22.06
C LEU A 27 -19.22 30.04 -22.13
N GLY A 28 -18.82 30.89 -21.20
CA GLY A 28 -17.43 31.09 -20.88
C GLY A 28 -16.86 29.73 -20.50
N ALA A 29 -16.09 29.13 -21.40
CA ALA A 29 -15.27 27.98 -21.07
C ALA A 29 -14.39 28.43 -19.89
N ALA A 30 -14.77 28.02 -18.67
CA ALA A 30 -13.92 28.14 -17.50
C ALA A 30 -12.63 27.40 -17.88
N ARG A 31 -11.60 28.12 -18.28
CA ARG A 31 -10.25 27.59 -18.40
C ARG A 31 -9.91 27.07 -17.01
N LEU A 32 -9.99 25.74 -16.82
CA LEU A 32 -9.44 25.10 -15.63
C LEU A 32 -8.01 25.63 -15.52
N ALA A 33 -7.72 26.32 -14.43
CA ALA A 33 -6.36 26.77 -14.15
C ALA A 33 -5.43 25.54 -14.23
N PRO A 34 -4.27 25.67 -14.86
CA PRO A 34 -3.31 24.57 -14.90
C PRO A 34 -3.07 24.11 -13.46
N ALA A 35 -2.99 22.80 -13.23
CA ALA A 35 -2.62 22.27 -11.93
C ALA A 35 -1.33 22.97 -11.49
N GLN A 36 -1.32 23.56 -10.30
CA GLN A 36 -0.12 24.22 -9.79
C GLN A 36 1.02 23.21 -9.83
N SER A 37 2.15 23.62 -10.42
CA SER A 37 3.36 22.81 -10.38
C SER A 37 3.70 22.51 -8.92
N PRO A 38 4.15 21.29 -8.60
CA PRO A 38 4.56 20.95 -7.23
C PRO A 38 5.59 21.98 -6.75
N GLN A 39 5.35 22.55 -5.56
CA GLN A 39 6.31 23.48 -4.95
C GLN A 39 7.37 22.68 -4.20
N THR A 40 8.62 23.02 -4.43
CA THR A 40 9.75 22.48 -3.68
C THR A 40 9.76 23.13 -2.28
N PRO A 41 9.81 22.36 -1.17
CA PRO A 41 9.89 22.92 0.17
C PRO A 41 11.19 23.74 0.34
N ALA A 42 11.08 24.90 0.98
CA ALA A 42 12.20 25.79 1.23
C ALA A 42 13.09 25.34 2.41
N GLY A 43 12.57 24.49 3.29
CA GLY A 43 13.26 24.01 4.49
C GLY A 43 12.41 22.99 5.24
N PRO A 44 12.93 22.42 6.33
CA PRO A 44 12.15 21.58 7.23
C PRO A 44 11.04 22.40 7.87
N VAL A 45 9.88 21.77 8.07
CA VAL A 45 8.71 22.40 8.71
C VAL A 45 8.73 22.23 10.23
N GLU A 46 9.54 21.31 10.74
CA GLU A 46 9.64 21.00 12.16
C GLU A 46 10.94 20.26 12.45
N GLU A 47 11.51 20.50 13.62
CA GLU A 47 12.57 19.69 14.24
C GLU A 47 11.99 18.95 15.44
N GLN A 48 12.18 17.65 15.49
CA GLN A 48 11.68 16.79 16.56
C GLN A 48 12.68 16.66 17.71
N PRO A 49 12.22 16.39 18.95
CA PRO A 49 13.12 16.18 20.10
C PRO A 49 14.15 15.06 19.91
N THR A 50 13.93 14.19 18.93
CA THR A 50 14.85 13.13 18.52
C THR A 50 16.04 13.62 17.71
N GLY A 51 16.04 14.88 17.27
CA GLY A 51 16.98 15.45 16.31
C GLY A 51 16.60 15.18 14.83
N SER A 52 15.41 14.64 14.59
CA SER A 52 14.88 14.43 13.24
C SER A 52 14.27 15.71 12.69
N GLU A 53 14.65 16.11 11.48
CA GLU A 53 14.00 17.19 10.72
C GLU A 53 12.87 16.64 9.89
N ILE A 54 11.70 17.28 9.96
CA ILE A 54 10.52 16.91 9.17
C ILE A 54 10.38 17.84 7.98
N TRP A 55 10.31 17.28 6.79
CA TRP A 55 10.06 17.98 5.54
C TRP A 55 8.66 17.63 5.04
N GLN A 56 7.81 18.63 4.82
CA GLN A 56 6.57 18.41 4.07
C GLN A 56 6.91 18.48 2.57
N VAL A 57 7.09 17.32 1.96
CA VAL A 57 7.56 17.19 0.58
C VAL A 57 6.53 17.67 -0.42
N THR A 58 5.24 17.46 -0.11
CA THR A 58 4.17 17.79 -1.04
C THR A 58 3.13 18.71 -0.41
N THR A 59 2.47 19.51 -1.25
CA THR A 59 1.45 20.48 -0.88
C THR A 59 0.30 20.43 -1.91
N GLY A 60 -0.73 21.26 -1.73
CA GLY A 60 -1.84 21.42 -2.66
C GLY A 60 -3.14 20.79 -2.18
N GLU A 61 -4.16 20.87 -3.04
CA GLU A 61 -5.56 20.51 -2.70
C GLU A 61 -5.89 19.03 -2.88
N PHE A 62 -5.04 18.27 -3.60
CA PHE A 62 -5.29 16.87 -3.90
C PHE A 62 -4.56 15.96 -2.94
N GLY A 63 -5.26 14.93 -2.46
CA GLY A 63 -4.67 13.90 -1.61
C GLY A 63 -3.53 13.16 -2.31
N GLN A 64 -2.45 12.96 -1.58
CA GLN A 64 -1.20 12.34 -2.02
C GLN A 64 -0.84 11.26 -1.02
N SER A 65 -0.39 10.12 -1.52
CA SER A 65 -0.17 8.95 -0.68
C SER A 65 1.10 8.22 -1.10
N ASN A 66 1.80 7.63 -0.13
CA ASN A 66 2.77 6.59 -0.43
C ASN A 66 2.08 5.44 -1.17
N ILE A 67 2.85 4.70 -1.97
CA ILE A 67 2.34 3.48 -2.61
C ILE A 67 1.95 2.48 -1.51
N TYR A 68 2.90 2.11 -0.68
CA TYR A 68 2.72 1.32 0.55
C TYR A 68 4.01 1.31 1.38
N CYS A 69 4.05 0.52 2.49
CA CYS A 69 5.18 0.49 3.41
C CYS A 69 6.04 -0.78 3.35
N GLU A 70 5.56 -1.87 2.76
CA GLU A 70 6.21 -3.20 2.78
C GLU A 70 7.66 -3.17 2.26
N THR A 71 7.93 -2.32 1.28
CA THR A 71 9.25 -2.11 0.68
C THR A 71 9.46 -0.64 0.34
N PRO A 72 10.72 -0.13 0.32
CA PRO A 72 11.00 1.23 -0.12
C PRO A 72 10.71 1.42 -1.60
N TYR A 73 9.79 2.29 -1.96
CA TYR A 73 9.51 2.69 -3.34
C TYR A 73 10.50 3.74 -3.83
N CYS A 74 11.79 3.37 -3.81
CA CYS A 74 12.93 4.23 -4.12
C CYS A 74 13.79 3.64 -5.25
N SER A 75 14.54 4.51 -5.93
CA SER A 75 15.64 4.09 -6.82
C SER A 75 16.71 3.29 -6.05
N LYS A 76 17.57 2.58 -6.77
CA LYS A 76 18.63 1.76 -6.17
C LYS A 76 19.59 2.58 -5.32
N ASP A 77 19.92 3.77 -5.79
CA ASP A 77 20.89 4.69 -5.19
C ASP A 77 20.26 5.62 -4.11
N SER A 78 18.98 5.44 -3.81
CA SER A 78 18.21 6.31 -2.91
C SER A 78 18.12 7.78 -3.34
N ARG A 79 18.33 8.08 -4.64
CA ARG A 79 18.19 9.45 -5.15
C ARG A 79 16.75 9.84 -5.35
N TYR A 80 15.91 8.90 -5.72
CA TYR A 80 14.53 9.13 -6.09
C TYR A 80 13.58 8.21 -5.33
N PHE A 81 12.37 8.71 -5.06
CA PHE A 81 11.25 7.89 -4.64
C PHE A 81 9.99 8.25 -5.42
N VAL A 82 9.01 7.36 -5.45
CA VAL A 82 7.73 7.55 -6.13
C VAL A 82 6.57 7.56 -5.15
N TYR A 83 5.63 8.49 -5.37
CA TYR A 83 4.36 8.55 -4.67
C TYR A 83 3.19 8.67 -5.66
N VAL A 84 1.96 8.47 -5.17
CA VAL A 84 0.74 8.59 -5.98
C VAL A 84 -0.06 9.83 -5.57
N ARG A 85 -0.51 10.59 -6.56
CA ARG A 85 -1.42 11.73 -6.42
C ARG A 85 -2.74 11.43 -7.12
N LYS A 86 -3.87 11.58 -6.41
CA LYS A 86 -5.18 11.52 -7.03
C LYS A 86 -5.48 12.86 -7.71
N ASN A 87 -5.72 12.86 -9.01
CA ASN A 87 -6.05 14.06 -9.76
C ASN A 87 -7.47 13.95 -10.36
N PRO A 88 -8.50 14.53 -9.70
CA PRO A 88 -9.89 14.44 -10.14
C PRO A 88 -10.17 15.16 -11.47
N ARG A 89 -9.23 16.00 -11.95
CA ARG A 89 -9.34 16.70 -13.24
C ARG A 89 -9.02 15.79 -14.43
N LEU A 90 -8.41 14.62 -14.18
CA LEU A 90 -8.12 13.63 -15.21
C LEU A 90 -9.31 12.69 -15.42
N THR A 91 -9.50 12.23 -16.66
CA THR A 91 -10.45 11.18 -17.04
C THR A 91 -9.71 9.86 -17.28
N GLY A 92 -10.33 8.71 -17.00
CA GLY A 92 -9.72 7.41 -17.16
C GLY A 92 -8.63 7.12 -16.11
N ASN A 93 -7.38 7.40 -16.42
CA ASN A 93 -6.26 7.26 -15.49
C ASN A 93 -6.23 8.46 -14.52
N ARG A 94 -6.98 8.38 -13.41
CA ARG A 94 -7.22 9.51 -12.47
C ARG A 94 -6.12 9.68 -11.43
N TYR A 95 -5.06 8.90 -11.50
CA TYR A 95 -3.92 8.98 -10.59
C TYR A 95 -2.68 9.33 -11.38
N GLU A 96 -1.76 10.03 -10.74
CA GLU A 96 -0.44 10.38 -11.28
C GLU A 96 0.62 9.81 -10.36
N PHE A 97 1.59 9.12 -10.93
CA PHE A 97 2.82 8.81 -10.22
C PHE A 97 3.79 9.98 -10.38
N MET A 98 4.28 10.43 -9.24
CA MET A 98 5.23 11.54 -9.14
C MET A 98 6.53 11.00 -8.58
N VAL A 99 7.64 11.31 -9.23
CA VAL A 99 8.99 10.99 -8.76
C VAL A 99 9.55 12.23 -8.06
N VAL A 100 10.16 12.01 -6.91
CA VAL A 100 10.79 13.04 -6.08
C VAL A 100 12.27 12.77 -5.98
N GLU A 101 13.11 13.78 -6.22
CA GLU A 101 14.53 13.73 -5.93
C GLU A 101 14.78 14.05 -4.46
N LEU A 102 15.32 13.07 -3.72
CA LEU A 102 15.62 13.20 -2.29
C LEU A 102 16.70 14.28 -2.05
N GLY A 103 16.47 15.10 -1.04
CA GLY A 103 17.37 16.19 -0.68
C GLY A 103 17.09 17.50 -1.42
N THR A 104 16.81 17.48 -2.73
CA THR A 104 16.37 18.68 -3.47
C THR A 104 14.86 18.84 -3.43
N TRP A 105 14.12 17.76 -3.20
CA TRP A 105 12.66 17.68 -3.20
C TRP A 105 11.99 18.09 -4.51
N LYS A 106 12.77 18.17 -5.60
CA LYS A 106 12.25 18.42 -6.94
C LYS A 106 11.32 17.27 -7.33
N GLN A 107 10.18 17.61 -7.92
CA GLN A 107 9.14 16.65 -8.26
C GLN A 107 8.86 16.69 -9.76
N GLU A 108 8.77 15.52 -10.36
CA GLU A 108 8.40 15.36 -11.76
C GLU A 108 7.32 14.30 -11.91
N ARG A 109 6.43 14.51 -12.87
CA ARG A 109 5.41 13.52 -13.19
C ARG A 109 6.03 12.40 -14.01
N LEU A 110 5.91 11.17 -13.50
CA LEU A 110 6.31 9.98 -14.25
C LEU A 110 5.24 9.60 -15.29
N ASP A 111 4.01 9.38 -14.84
CA ASP A 111 2.91 8.97 -15.74
C ASP A 111 1.54 9.13 -15.04
N ALA A 112 0.46 8.92 -15.82
CA ALA A 112 -0.89 8.75 -15.32
C ALA A 112 -1.25 7.26 -15.22
N ALA A 113 -2.04 6.88 -14.19
CA ALA A 113 -2.37 5.50 -13.90
C ALA A 113 -3.77 5.33 -13.31
N ILE A 114 -4.20 4.09 -13.14
CA ILE A 114 -5.50 3.77 -12.53
C ILE A 114 -5.49 3.83 -10.99
N GLY A 115 -4.32 3.93 -10.36
CA GLY A 115 -4.11 3.98 -8.92
C GLY A 115 -2.94 3.13 -8.45
N ALA A 116 -2.76 3.01 -7.14
CA ALA A 116 -1.68 2.22 -6.54
C ALA A 116 -1.92 0.69 -6.60
N SER A 117 -3.13 0.24 -6.91
CA SER A 117 -3.40 -1.20 -7.06
C SER A 117 -2.54 -1.81 -8.17
N GLY A 118 -1.83 -2.89 -7.85
CA GLY A 118 -0.91 -3.55 -8.76
C GLY A 118 0.48 -2.93 -8.86
N CYS A 119 0.79 -1.88 -8.09
CA CYS A 119 2.16 -1.38 -8.00
C CYS A 119 3.10 -2.41 -7.38
N ALA A 120 4.32 -2.42 -7.89
CA ALA A 120 5.44 -3.23 -7.39
C ALA A 120 6.74 -2.47 -7.63
N ILE A 121 7.80 -2.84 -6.93
CA ILE A 121 9.14 -2.30 -7.19
C ILE A 121 10.20 -3.39 -7.01
N ARG A 122 11.20 -3.38 -7.89
CA ARG A 122 12.38 -4.24 -7.77
C ARG A 122 13.43 -3.62 -6.86
N PRO A 123 14.35 -4.42 -6.30
CA PRO A 123 15.46 -3.90 -5.51
C PRO A 123 16.40 -2.94 -6.26
N ASP A 124 16.44 -3.01 -7.59
CA ASP A 124 17.21 -2.09 -8.43
C ASP A 124 16.52 -0.76 -8.76
N GLY A 125 15.27 -0.57 -8.28
CA GLY A 125 14.54 0.70 -8.44
C GLY A 125 13.62 0.75 -9.66
N VAL A 126 13.43 -0.36 -10.37
CA VAL A 126 12.44 -0.43 -11.45
C VAL A 126 11.05 -0.55 -10.85
N PHE A 127 10.22 0.45 -11.06
CA PHE A 127 8.85 0.58 -10.56
C PHE A 127 7.84 0.07 -11.59
N TYR A 128 6.89 -0.75 -11.16
CA TYR A 128 5.82 -1.34 -11.96
C TYR A 128 4.47 -0.77 -11.53
N TYR A 129 3.58 -0.52 -12.49
CA TYR A 129 2.25 0.03 -12.24
C TYR A 129 1.28 -0.30 -13.37
N LEU A 130 -0.02 -0.07 -13.14
CA LEU A 130 -1.05 -0.33 -14.11
C LEU A 130 -1.59 0.96 -14.74
N LYS A 131 -1.77 0.93 -16.04
CA LYS A 131 -2.32 2.01 -16.85
C LYS A 131 -3.37 1.49 -17.82
N ARG A 132 -4.44 2.25 -18.04
CA ARG A 132 -5.31 2.00 -19.18
C ARG A 132 -4.78 2.71 -20.41
N SER A 133 -4.60 1.96 -21.46
CA SER A 133 -4.28 2.49 -22.80
C SER A 133 -5.49 3.23 -23.40
N ALA A 134 -5.27 3.94 -24.51
CA ALA A 134 -6.34 4.72 -25.16
C ALA A 134 -7.51 3.87 -25.68
N ASP A 135 -7.25 2.61 -26.04
CA ASP A 135 -8.25 1.62 -26.46
C ASP A 135 -8.88 0.84 -25.27
N GLY A 136 -8.59 1.24 -24.02
CA GLY A 136 -9.18 0.72 -22.81
C GLY A 136 -8.52 -0.53 -22.22
N ARG A 137 -7.48 -1.08 -22.85
CA ARG A 137 -6.74 -2.25 -22.34
C ARG A 137 -6.00 -1.92 -21.06
N LEU A 138 -5.72 -2.91 -20.24
CA LEU A 138 -4.98 -2.79 -19.01
C LEU A 138 -3.52 -3.20 -19.23
N ASP A 139 -2.62 -2.22 -19.22
CA ASP A 139 -1.20 -2.43 -19.44
C ASP A 139 -0.44 -2.43 -18.10
N LEU A 140 0.45 -3.41 -17.91
CA LEU A 140 1.51 -3.36 -16.91
C LEU A 140 2.66 -2.56 -17.51
N MET A 141 2.95 -1.45 -16.90
CA MET A 141 4.05 -0.56 -17.24
C MET A 141 5.19 -0.75 -16.25
N HIS A 142 6.42 -0.46 -16.67
CA HIS A 142 7.53 -0.25 -15.76
C HIS A 142 8.31 1.01 -16.11
N ALA A 143 9.07 1.52 -15.14
CA ALA A 143 10.02 2.61 -15.34
C ALA A 143 11.16 2.50 -14.31
N ASP A 144 12.39 2.66 -14.72
CA ASP A 144 13.49 2.96 -13.80
C ASP A 144 13.28 4.37 -13.24
N LEU A 145 13.24 4.49 -11.90
CA LEU A 145 12.99 5.78 -11.25
C LEU A 145 14.09 6.82 -11.50
N SER A 146 15.30 6.38 -11.87
CA SER A 146 16.41 7.26 -12.20
C SER A 146 16.34 7.79 -13.64
N GLU A 147 15.73 7.05 -14.56
CA GLU A 147 15.60 7.41 -15.97
C GLU A 147 14.27 8.08 -16.32
N GLY A 148 13.21 7.73 -15.59
CA GLY A 148 11.87 8.31 -15.74
C GLY A 148 11.17 7.97 -17.06
N LYS A 149 11.54 6.86 -17.73
CA LYS A 149 10.95 6.44 -19.01
C LYS A 149 10.01 5.27 -18.83
N PRO A 150 8.68 5.48 -18.94
CA PRO A 150 7.72 4.37 -18.88
C PRO A 150 7.71 3.52 -20.14
N GLU A 151 7.74 2.18 -19.93
CA GLU A 151 7.62 1.20 -21.01
C GLU A 151 6.56 0.15 -20.65
N LYS A 152 5.85 -0.36 -21.68
CA LYS A 152 4.88 -1.45 -21.50
C LYS A 152 5.61 -2.79 -21.40
N VAL A 153 5.27 -3.57 -20.37
CA VAL A 153 5.85 -4.90 -20.12
C VAL A 153 4.90 -6.02 -20.50
N TYR A 154 3.61 -5.85 -20.16
CA TYR A 154 2.62 -6.91 -20.33
C TYR A 154 1.22 -6.30 -20.50
N GLU A 155 0.33 -7.02 -21.17
CA GLU A 155 -1.08 -6.67 -21.28
C GLU A 155 -1.90 -7.62 -20.40
N LEU A 156 -2.53 -7.08 -19.35
CA LEU A 156 -3.40 -7.87 -18.50
C LEU A 156 -4.81 -7.90 -19.07
N GLN A 157 -5.45 -9.05 -18.97
CA GLN A 157 -6.88 -9.12 -19.18
C GLN A 157 -7.62 -8.32 -18.09
N ASP A 158 -8.69 -7.63 -18.46
CA ASP A 158 -9.56 -7.00 -17.49
C ASP A 158 -10.14 -8.03 -16.53
N GLY A 159 -10.35 -7.63 -15.31
CA GLY A 159 -10.88 -8.53 -14.30
C GLY A 159 -10.96 -7.89 -12.91
N PRO A 160 -11.55 -8.58 -11.96
CA PRO A 160 -11.69 -8.12 -10.58
C PRO A 160 -10.38 -8.29 -9.81
N TRP A 161 -9.33 -7.60 -10.28
CA TRP A 161 -8.00 -7.60 -9.67
C TRP A 161 -8.02 -6.95 -8.30
N ARG A 162 -7.20 -7.47 -7.40
CA ARG A 162 -7.10 -7.05 -6.01
C ARG A 162 -5.65 -6.80 -5.61
N SER A 163 -5.45 -6.09 -4.50
CA SER A 163 -4.19 -5.83 -3.82
C SER A 163 -3.12 -5.10 -4.65
N LEU A 164 -1.99 -4.84 -4.01
CA LEU A 164 -0.73 -4.52 -4.68
C LEU A 164 -0.25 -5.74 -5.47
N GLY A 165 0.64 -5.51 -6.42
CA GLY A 165 1.43 -6.57 -7.03
C GLY A 165 2.78 -6.68 -6.34
N THR A 166 3.50 -7.75 -6.61
CA THR A 166 4.95 -7.82 -6.38
C THR A 166 5.65 -8.42 -7.59
N VAL A 167 6.92 -8.09 -7.73
CA VAL A 167 7.75 -8.54 -8.83
C VAL A 167 9.00 -9.22 -8.28
N SER A 168 9.45 -10.30 -8.92
CA SER A 168 10.71 -10.97 -8.55
C SER A 168 11.92 -10.06 -8.78
N SER A 169 12.99 -10.28 -8.02
CA SER A 169 14.19 -9.44 -8.09
C SER A 169 14.86 -9.44 -9.47
N ASP A 170 14.71 -10.52 -10.24
CA ASP A 170 15.16 -10.64 -11.63
C ASP A 170 14.20 -10.01 -12.66
N GLY A 171 12.99 -9.58 -12.21
CA GLY A 171 11.98 -8.99 -13.08
C GLY A 171 11.18 -9.97 -13.92
N ARG A 172 11.40 -11.27 -13.79
CA ARG A 172 10.73 -12.29 -14.58
C ARG A 172 9.29 -12.52 -14.16
N TYR A 173 9.03 -12.61 -12.86
CA TYR A 173 7.71 -12.92 -12.34
C TYR A 173 7.06 -11.69 -11.73
N TYR A 174 5.78 -11.50 -12.07
CA TYR A 174 4.89 -10.56 -11.41
C TYR A 174 3.71 -11.33 -10.85
N VAL A 175 3.24 -11.00 -9.65
CA VAL A 175 2.15 -11.70 -8.99
C VAL A 175 1.07 -10.74 -8.50
N ARG A 176 -0.18 -11.15 -8.64
CA ARG A 176 -1.36 -10.46 -8.10
C ARG A 176 -2.44 -11.45 -7.68
N SER A 177 -3.41 -10.96 -6.92
CA SER A 177 -4.65 -11.72 -6.63
C SER A 177 -5.84 -11.18 -7.41
N LYS A 178 -6.81 -12.06 -7.69
CA LYS A 178 -8.10 -11.72 -8.28
C LYS A 178 -9.24 -12.54 -7.70
N THR A 179 -10.47 -12.06 -7.84
CA THR A 179 -11.67 -12.87 -7.64
C THR A 179 -11.86 -13.81 -8.84
N LEU A 180 -12.22 -15.06 -8.61
CA LEU A 180 -12.32 -16.10 -9.65
C LEU A 180 -13.75 -16.40 -10.08
N ASP A 181 -14.74 -15.92 -9.33
CA ASP A 181 -16.16 -16.11 -9.62
C ASP A 181 -16.97 -14.83 -9.38
N ASP A 182 -18.16 -14.78 -9.96
CA ASP A 182 -19.05 -13.62 -9.86
C ASP A 182 -19.79 -13.53 -8.52
N THR A 183 -19.62 -14.53 -7.63
CA THR A 183 -20.24 -14.57 -6.30
C THR A 183 -19.29 -14.16 -5.19
N TYR A 184 -18.05 -13.83 -5.52
CA TYR A 184 -17.00 -13.47 -4.55
C TYR A 184 -16.75 -14.55 -3.50
N SER A 185 -16.86 -15.82 -3.90
CA SER A 185 -16.69 -16.99 -3.04
C SER A 185 -15.33 -17.65 -3.19
N MET A 186 -14.63 -17.40 -4.29
CA MET A 186 -13.32 -17.98 -4.59
C MET A 186 -12.33 -16.91 -5.08
N PHE A 187 -11.11 -16.95 -4.57
CA PHE A 187 -10.03 -16.05 -4.92
C PHE A 187 -8.82 -16.83 -5.44
N GLY A 188 -8.05 -16.19 -6.31
CA GLY A 188 -6.86 -16.78 -6.88
C GLY A 188 -5.65 -15.86 -6.79
N VAL A 189 -4.48 -16.47 -6.71
CA VAL A 189 -3.20 -15.80 -6.88
C VAL A 189 -2.67 -16.17 -8.27
N VAL A 190 -2.43 -15.14 -9.08
CA VAL A 190 -1.99 -15.27 -10.48
C VAL A 190 -0.54 -14.87 -10.59
N LEU A 191 0.26 -15.78 -11.14
CA LEU A 191 1.65 -15.57 -11.50
C LEU A 191 1.73 -15.25 -12.99
N PHE A 192 2.34 -14.15 -13.34
CA PHE A 192 2.69 -13.76 -14.70
C PHE A 192 4.18 -14.06 -14.91
N ASP A 193 4.51 -14.88 -15.88
CA ASP A 193 5.88 -15.05 -16.41
C ASP A 193 6.05 -14.01 -17.52
N LEU A 194 6.65 -12.88 -17.19
CA LEU A 194 6.79 -11.73 -18.08
C LEU A 194 7.74 -12.04 -19.26
N GLU A 195 8.67 -12.96 -19.08
CA GLU A 195 9.58 -13.43 -20.14
C GLU A 195 8.86 -14.28 -21.18
N LYS A 196 7.97 -15.18 -20.71
CA LYS A 196 7.20 -16.09 -21.59
C LYS A 196 5.90 -15.50 -22.08
N GLY A 197 5.44 -14.39 -21.51
CA GLY A 197 4.14 -13.83 -21.82
C GLY A 197 2.95 -14.71 -21.39
N THR A 198 3.08 -15.45 -20.27
CA THR A 198 2.05 -16.38 -19.80
C THR A 198 1.57 -16.08 -18.40
N GLU A 199 0.31 -16.40 -18.10
CA GLU A 199 -0.26 -16.32 -16.76
C GLU A 199 -0.70 -17.69 -16.24
N THR A 200 -0.54 -17.91 -14.94
CA THR A 200 -0.92 -19.17 -14.28
C THR A 200 -1.53 -18.86 -12.90
N ILE A 201 -2.68 -19.46 -12.59
CA ILE A 201 -3.23 -19.42 -11.24
C ILE A 201 -2.46 -20.44 -10.42
N ILE A 202 -1.58 -19.96 -9.53
CA ILE A 202 -0.72 -20.79 -8.67
C ILE A 202 -1.37 -21.17 -7.36
N ASP A 203 -2.47 -20.49 -7.00
CA ASP A 203 -3.22 -20.76 -5.77
C ASP A 203 -4.69 -20.38 -5.92
N ARG A 204 -5.59 -21.16 -5.27
CA ARG A 204 -7.04 -20.93 -5.23
C ARG A 204 -7.55 -21.20 -3.82
N ASP A 205 -8.23 -20.23 -3.22
CA ASP A 205 -8.73 -20.36 -1.86
C ASP A 205 -9.87 -19.39 -1.57
N PRO A 206 -10.95 -19.81 -0.87
CA PRO A 206 -12.06 -18.94 -0.49
C PRO A 206 -11.67 -17.86 0.52
N PHE A 207 -10.53 -18.00 1.19
CA PHE A 207 -10.08 -17.08 2.22
C PHE A 207 -8.87 -16.24 1.83
N SER A 208 -8.38 -16.33 0.60
CA SER A 208 -7.35 -15.44 0.06
C SER A 208 -7.96 -14.15 -0.49
N LEU A 209 -9.00 -13.64 0.17
CA LEU A 209 -9.78 -12.48 -0.25
C LEU A 209 -9.03 -11.14 -0.12
N ASN A 210 -7.96 -11.11 0.66
CA ASN A 210 -7.03 -9.99 0.84
C ASN A 210 -5.60 -10.55 0.92
N ALA A 211 -5.17 -11.23 -0.12
CA ALA A 211 -4.02 -12.13 -0.11
C ALA A 211 -2.67 -11.46 0.13
N HIS A 212 -2.50 -10.17 -0.17
CA HIS A 212 -1.22 -9.45 -0.11
C HIS A 212 -0.04 -10.27 -0.67
N PRO A 213 -0.13 -10.80 -1.90
CA PRO A 213 0.87 -11.74 -2.40
C PRO A 213 2.22 -11.05 -2.55
N GLN A 214 3.27 -11.60 -1.92
CA GLN A 214 4.63 -11.06 -1.98
C GLN A 214 5.62 -12.15 -2.40
N ILE A 215 6.28 -11.95 -3.54
CA ILE A 215 7.36 -12.84 -3.99
C ILE A 215 8.56 -12.69 -3.02
N GLU A 216 9.15 -13.82 -2.62
CA GLU A 216 10.36 -13.83 -1.80
C GLU A 216 11.52 -13.16 -2.57
N PRO A 217 12.13 -12.07 -2.01
CA PRO A 217 13.05 -11.21 -2.77
C PRO A 217 14.44 -11.81 -3.00
N GLY A 218 14.81 -12.90 -2.31
CA GLY A 218 16.13 -13.52 -2.43
C GLY A 218 16.23 -14.45 -3.63
N GLN A 219 15.51 -15.56 -3.61
CA GLN A 219 15.54 -16.60 -4.63
C GLN A 219 14.38 -16.55 -5.61
N GLY A 220 13.33 -15.81 -5.30
CA GLY A 220 12.13 -15.72 -6.13
C GLY A 220 11.37 -17.04 -6.30
N LYS A 221 11.49 -17.98 -5.33
CA LYS A 221 10.94 -19.34 -5.46
C LYS A 221 9.60 -19.56 -4.79
N CYS A 222 9.11 -18.58 -4.06
CA CYS A 222 7.79 -18.66 -3.41
C CYS A 222 7.14 -17.28 -3.28
N VAL A 223 5.81 -17.33 -3.09
CA VAL A 223 4.96 -16.18 -2.79
C VAL A 223 4.41 -16.37 -1.38
N MET A 224 4.55 -15.37 -0.52
CA MET A 224 3.84 -15.30 0.74
C MET A 224 2.42 -14.83 0.47
N ILE A 225 1.45 -15.44 1.17
CA ILE A 225 0.02 -15.14 1.04
C ILE A 225 -0.59 -14.98 2.42
N GLN A 226 -1.32 -13.89 2.62
CA GLN A 226 -2.18 -13.70 3.80
C GLN A 226 -3.47 -14.49 3.62
N HIS A 227 -3.78 -15.36 4.58
CA HIS A 227 -4.95 -16.22 4.60
C HIS A 227 -5.98 -15.71 5.60
N ASN A 228 -7.03 -15.08 5.11
CA ASN A 228 -8.07 -14.42 5.91
C ASN A 228 -9.18 -15.38 6.32
N ARG A 229 -8.84 -16.42 7.09
CA ARG A 229 -9.75 -17.52 7.47
C ARG A 229 -11.09 -17.03 7.99
N GLY A 230 -12.18 -17.57 7.44
CA GLY A 230 -13.55 -17.16 7.73
C GLY A 230 -13.92 -15.76 7.23
N GLY A 231 -13.09 -15.10 6.44
CA GLY A 231 -13.45 -13.89 5.71
C GLY A 231 -14.63 -14.13 4.76
N LYS A 232 -15.44 -13.10 4.46
CA LYS A 232 -16.64 -13.27 3.63
C LYS A 232 -17.03 -11.99 2.90
N TYR A 233 -17.47 -12.17 1.66
CA TYR A 233 -18.19 -11.17 0.85
C TYR A 233 -19.64 -11.58 0.65
N THR A 234 -20.49 -10.61 0.33
CA THR A 234 -21.81 -10.85 -0.26
C THR A 234 -21.67 -11.17 -1.75
N PRO A 235 -22.68 -11.80 -2.40
CA PRO A 235 -22.63 -12.09 -3.82
C PRO A 235 -22.51 -10.85 -4.73
N ASP A 236 -22.88 -9.68 -4.24
CA ASP A 236 -22.71 -8.37 -4.91
C ASP A 236 -21.35 -7.71 -4.62
N GLY A 237 -20.41 -8.40 -3.99
CA GLY A 237 -19.03 -7.96 -3.79
C GLY A 237 -18.82 -7.01 -2.60
N LYS A 238 -19.79 -6.86 -1.71
CA LYS A 238 -19.63 -6.08 -0.48
C LYS A 238 -18.94 -6.92 0.59
N ARG A 239 -17.85 -6.42 1.17
CA ARG A 239 -17.15 -7.12 2.25
C ARG A 239 -18.00 -7.14 3.53
N MET A 240 -18.39 -8.32 3.98
CA MET A 240 -19.09 -8.53 5.25
C MET A 240 -18.12 -8.56 6.42
N ARG A 241 -17.01 -9.28 6.28
CA ARG A 241 -15.92 -9.36 7.27
C ARG A 241 -14.61 -9.71 6.59
N LEU A 242 -13.50 -9.19 7.11
CA LEU A 242 -12.17 -9.47 6.59
C LEU A 242 -11.63 -10.81 7.09
N VAL A 243 -11.83 -11.12 8.36
CA VAL A 243 -11.40 -12.37 9.01
C VAL A 243 -12.49 -12.89 9.95
N GLY A 244 -12.58 -14.20 10.10
CA GLY A 244 -13.44 -14.85 11.08
C GLY A 244 -12.77 -14.99 12.47
N PRO A 245 -13.38 -15.79 13.37
CA PRO A 245 -12.86 -15.98 14.74
C PRO A 245 -11.48 -16.64 14.82
N GLU A 246 -11.06 -17.35 13.76
CA GLU A 246 -9.73 -17.96 13.68
C GLU A 246 -8.62 -16.98 13.33
N GLY A 247 -8.99 -15.76 12.87
CA GLY A 247 -8.06 -14.74 12.43
C GLY A 247 -7.35 -15.08 11.12
N ALA A 248 -6.46 -14.18 10.67
CA ALA A 248 -5.59 -14.45 9.54
C ALA A 248 -4.40 -15.33 9.96
N THR A 249 -3.82 -16.01 9.01
CA THR A 249 -2.50 -16.66 9.08
C THR A 249 -1.74 -16.40 7.78
N LEU A 250 -0.53 -16.93 7.68
CA LEU A 250 0.30 -16.83 6.48
C LEU A 250 0.65 -18.22 5.97
N TYR A 251 0.80 -18.37 4.67
CA TYR A 251 1.43 -19.53 4.04
C TYR A 251 2.27 -19.11 2.84
N LEU A 252 3.18 -19.98 2.42
CA LEU A 252 3.97 -19.81 1.22
C LEU A 252 3.42 -20.70 0.11
N VAL A 253 3.48 -20.20 -1.12
CA VAL A 253 3.17 -20.98 -2.33
C VAL A 253 4.42 -20.99 -3.21
N SER A 254 4.90 -22.19 -3.56
CA SER A 254 6.05 -22.33 -4.44
C SER A 254 5.75 -21.84 -5.86
N ILE A 255 6.72 -21.23 -6.54
CA ILE A 255 6.61 -20.84 -7.93
C ILE A 255 7.65 -21.56 -8.78
N PRO A 256 7.25 -22.05 -9.96
CA PRO A 256 5.90 -21.98 -10.55
C PRO A 256 4.90 -23.05 -10.03
N GLY A 257 5.30 -23.97 -9.18
CA GLY A 257 4.62 -25.24 -8.92
C GLY A 257 3.37 -25.20 -8.01
N GLY A 258 3.03 -24.09 -7.33
CA GLY A 258 1.80 -23.96 -6.55
C GLY A 258 1.73 -24.78 -5.23
N LYS A 259 2.83 -25.38 -4.75
CA LYS A 259 2.84 -26.16 -3.51
C LYS A 259 2.79 -25.21 -2.29
N ARG A 260 1.80 -25.43 -1.41
CA ARG A 260 1.66 -24.69 -0.15
C ARG A 260 2.60 -25.18 0.94
N THR A 261 3.08 -24.26 1.76
CA THR A 261 3.82 -24.50 3.01
C THR A 261 3.27 -23.57 4.08
N GLU A 262 2.68 -24.13 5.14
CA GLU A 262 2.14 -23.35 6.24
C GLU A 262 3.24 -22.68 7.06
N LEU A 263 2.93 -21.50 7.61
CA LEU A 263 3.76 -20.79 8.56
C LEU A 263 3.15 -20.92 9.97
N GLN A 264 4.00 -21.11 10.98
CA GLN A 264 3.57 -21.37 12.36
C GLN A 264 3.17 -20.05 13.06
N VAL A 265 2.12 -19.39 12.53
CA VAL A 265 1.51 -18.19 13.10
C VAL A 265 -0.01 -18.24 12.91
N GLY A 266 -0.77 -17.72 13.89
CA GLY A 266 -2.21 -17.89 13.97
C GLY A 266 -2.58 -19.29 14.47
N LYS A 267 -3.86 -19.56 14.71
CA LYS A 267 -4.32 -20.89 15.16
C LYS A 267 -3.93 -21.99 14.15
N PRO A 268 -3.49 -23.18 14.61
CA PRO A 268 -3.41 -23.63 16.01
C PRO A 268 -2.12 -23.23 16.75
N PHE A 269 -1.17 -22.57 16.10
CA PHE A 269 0.19 -22.34 16.64
C PHE A 269 0.24 -21.17 17.64
N THR A 270 -0.50 -20.11 17.37
CA THR A 270 -0.61 -18.91 18.22
C THR A 270 -2.07 -18.48 18.33
N THR A 271 -2.38 -17.48 19.16
CA THR A 271 -3.68 -16.81 19.13
C THR A 271 -3.95 -16.23 17.73
N PRO A 272 -5.23 -15.99 17.36
CA PRO A 272 -5.56 -15.46 16.05
C PRO A 272 -4.74 -14.21 15.68
N ALA A 273 -4.02 -14.28 14.56
CA ALA A 273 -3.24 -13.18 14.03
C ALA A 273 -4.02 -12.42 12.95
N THR A 274 -3.82 -11.12 12.88
CA THR A 274 -4.22 -10.25 11.77
C THR A 274 -3.22 -9.11 11.72
N GLY A 275 -2.75 -8.70 10.56
CA GLY A 275 -1.77 -7.63 10.51
C GLY A 275 -1.26 -7.33 9.11
N HIS A 276 -0.08 -6.75 9.08
CA HIS A 276 0.67 -6.39 7.88
C HIS A 276 2.00 -7.13 7.89
N GLU A 277 2.49 -7.46 6.72
CA GLU A 277 3.65 -8.32 6.52
C GLU A 277 4.62 -7.75 5.47
N ALA A 278 5.90 -7.98 5.67
CA ALA A 278 6.97 -7.66 4.73
C ALA A 278 8.14 -8.64 4.84
N TRP A 279 8.77 -9.01 3.73
CA TRP A 279 9.96 -9.85 3.76
C TRP A 279 11.15 -9.12 4.41
N ILE A 280 11.86 -9.76 5.31
CA ILE A 280 13.09 -9.23 5.91
C ILE A 280 14.25 -9.44 4.93
N GLY A 281 14.40 -8.55 3.94
CA GLY A 281 15.43 -8.68 2.91
C GLY A 281 15.45 -10.08 2.32
N HIS A 282 16.65 -10.67 2.17
CA HIS A 282 16.83 -12.00 1.58
C HIS A 282 16.92 -13.12 2.64
N THR A 283 16.41 -12.92 3.84
CA THR A 283 16.57 -13.87 4.97
C THR A 283 15.57 -15.02 4.92
N ARG A 284 14.56 -14.99 4.06
CA ARG A 284 13.43 -15.91 4.02
C ARG A 284 12.61 -15.91 5.31
N GLU A 285 12.69 -14.83 6.06
CA GLU A 285 11.85 -14.52 7.23
C GLU A 285 10.93 -13.35 6.87
N ILE A 286 9.72 -13.38 7.39
CA ILE A 286 8.69 -12.36 7.21
C ILE A 286 8.56 -11.60 8.51
N LEU A 287 8.61 -10.27 8.46
CA LEU A 287 8.21 -9.40 9.54
C LEU A 287 6.71 -9.23 9.50
N LEU A 288 6.02 -9.48 10.60
CA LEU A 288 4.56 -9.46 10.69
C LEU A 288 4.13 -8.65 11.90
N THR A 289 3.30 -7.64 11.70
CA THR A 289 2.53 -7.04 12.79
C THR A 289 1.24 -7.83 13.00
N VAL A 290 0.85 -8.01 14.26
CA VAL A 290 -0.41 -8.67 14.61
C VAL A 290 -1.26 -7.76 15.48
N SER A 291 -2.55 -8.05 15.61
CA SER A 291 -3.44 -7.26 16.47
C SER A 291 -2.91 -7.19 17.90
N GLY A 292 -2.57 -5.99 18.37
CA GLY A 292 -1.95 -5.73 19.69
C GLY A 292 -2.88 -5.97 20.88
N ARG A 293 -3.43 -7.20 21.01
CA ARG A 293 -4.35 -7.61 22.08
C ARG A 293 -3.97 -8.97 22.64
N GLY A 294 -4.30 -9.19 23.91
CA GLY A 294 -4.09 -10.50 24.57
C GLY A 294 -2.62 -10.90 24.56
N ASP A 295 -2.26 -12.00 23.91
CA ASP A 295 -0.89 -12.50 23.84
C ASP A 295 0.06 -11.61 23.04
N TYR A 296 -0.48 -10.65 22.28
CA TYR A 296 0.25 -9.69 21.46
C TYR A 296 0.07 -8.24 21.94
N ALA A 297 -0.31 -8.04 23.20
CA ALA A 297 -0.31 -6.70 23.79
C ALA A 297 1.09 -6.07 23.68
N ALA A 298 1.16 -4.73 23.67
CA ALA A 298 2.41 -4.00 23.38
C ALA A 298 3.58 -4.44 24.26
N GLU A 299 3.33 -4.73 25.54
CA GLU A 299 4.34 -5.20 26.51
C GLU A 299 4.85 -6.62 26.22
N LYS A 300 4.05 -7.46 25.56
CA LYS A 300 4.43 -8.82 25.14
C LYS A 300 5.03 -8.84 23.75
N GLY A 301 4.66 -7.86 22.91
CA GLY A 301 5.15 -7.65 21.56
C GLY A 301 4.21 -8.17 20.47
N ASN A 302 3.86 -7.29 19.55
CA ASN A 302 3.02 -7.60 18.39
C ASN A 302 3.76 -7.47 17.05
N LEU A 303 5.08 -7.34 17.06
CA LEU A 303 5.96 -7.40 15.89
C LEU A 303 6.71 -8.73 15.89
N LEU A 304 6.37 -9.59 14.96
CA LEU A 304 6.84 -10.98 14.90
C LEU A 304 7.74 -11.22 13.69
N GLY A 305 8.75 -12.08 13.87
CA GLY A 305 9.49 -12.71 12.79
C GLY A 305 8.90 -14.12 12.54
N VAL A 306 8.52 -14.40 11.30
CA VAL A 306 7.85 -15.64 10.91
C VAL A 306 8.64 -16.32 9.79
N ARG A 307 8.96 -17.61 9.99
CA ARG A 307 9.75 -18.39 9.04
C ARG A 307 9.19 -19.82 8.91
N ALA A 308 9.27 -20.38 7.71
CA ALA A 308 8.85 -21.77 7.50
C ALA A 308 9.68 -22.73 8.35
N GLY A 309 8.98 -23.70 8.97
CA GLY A 309 9.59 -24.73 9.82
C GLY A 309 10.02 -24.26 11.21
N SER A 310 9.66 -23.05 11.62
CA SER A 310 10.02 -22.51 12.94
C SER A 310 8.82 -21.79 13.59
N PRO A 311 8.68 -21.84 14.93
CA PRO A 311 7.73 -20.99 15.61
C PRO A 311 8.00 -19.50 15.37
N ALA A 312 6.93 -18.69 15.39
CA ALA A 312 7.07 -17.24 15.32
C ALA A 312 7.84 -16.72 16.54
N ARG A 313 8.75 -15.76 16.31
CA ARG A 313 9.50 -15.08 17.37
C ARG A 313 9.05 -13.62 17.51
N VAL A 314 9.10 -13.08 18.71
CA VAL A 314 8.92 -11.64 18.93
C VAL A 314 10.19 -10.92 18.49
N VAL A 315 10.05 -9.94 17.58
CA VAL A 315 11.15 -9.08 17.10
C VAL A 315 11.31 -7.90 18.03
N ALA A 316 10.21 -7.20 18.32
CA ALA A 316 10.22 -6.02 19.17
C ALA A 316 8.90 -5.89 19.95
N LYS A 317 8.93 -5.12 21.05
CA LYS A 317 7.79 -4.87 21.94
C LYS A 317 7.84 -3.44 22.49
N GLY A 318 6.75 -2.98 23.10
CA GLY A 318 6.67 -1.66 23.73
C GLY A 318 5.86 -0.64 22.97
N TYR A 319 5.50 -0.93 21.71
CA TYR A 319 4.59 -0.14 20.88
C TYR A 319 3.48 -1.02 20.34
N ARG A 320 2.40 -0.40 19.93
CA ARG A 320 1.32 -1.06 19.18
C ARG A 320 1.59 -0.91 17.70
N PHE A 321 2.55 -1.69 17.20
CA PHE A 321 2.94 -1.67 15.79
C PHE A 321 1.77 -2.02 14.87
N ALA A 322 1.65 -1.31 13.75
CA ALA A 322 0.61 -1.52 12.74
C ALA A 322 1.21 -1.77 11.35
N HIS A 323 1.47 -0.72 10.57
CA HIS A 323 2.06 -0.89 9.26
C HIS A 323 3.57 -1.12 9.38
N VAL A 324 4.09 -2.08 8.62
CA VAL A 324 5.48 -2.49 8.72
C VAL A 324 6.17 -2.43 7.36
N GLY A 325 7.36 -1.86 7.36
CA GLY A 325 8.31 -1.91 6.26
C GLY A 325 9.65 -2.46 6.71
N THR A 326 10.37 -3.11 5.81
CA THR A 326 11.74 -3.53 6.06
C THR A 326 12.71 -2.75 5.18
N SER A 327 13.89 -2.44 5.73
CA SER A 327 14.95 -1.87 4.93
C SER A 327 15.36 -2.86 3.83
N ARG A 328 15.80 -2.35 2.68
CA ARG A 328 16.23 -3.19 1.56
C ARG A 328 17.36 -4.17 1.95
N CYS A 329 18.23 -3.77 2.88
CA CYS A 329 19.28 -4.66 3.41
C CYS A 329 18.76 -5.70 4.43
N GLY A 330 17.48 -5.66 4.83
CA GLY A 330 16.88 -6.59 5.80
C GLY A 330 17.34 -6.40 7.25
N ARG A 331 18.23 -5.46 7.56
CA ARG A 331 18.73 -5.28 8.92
C ARG A 331 17.79 -4.52 9.84
N PHE A 332 16.99 -3.61 9.26
CA PHE A 332 16.14 -2.71 10.02
C PHE A 332 14.68 -2.81 9.57
N PHE A 333 13.78 -2.49 10.48
CA PHE A 333 12.36 -2.26 10.20
C PHE A 333 12.00 -0.79 10.39
N CYS A 334 10.90 -0.38 9.77
CA CYS A 334 10.20 0.86 10.03
C CYS A 334 8.72 0.54 10.28
N CYS A 335 8.17 1.03 11.38
CA CYS A 335 6.77 0.82 11.75
C CYS A 335 6.15 2.10 12.28
N ASP A 336 4.83 2.21 12.16
CA ASP A 336 4.04 3.18 12.91
C ASP A 336 3.52 2.56 14.22
N ASP A 337 3.39 3.40 15.25
CA ASP A 337 2.68 3.06 16.49
C ASP A 337 1.23 3.52 16.38
N PHE A 338 0.30 2.58 16.38
CA PHE A 338 -1.14 2.85 16.24
C PHE A 338 -1.75 3.50 17.51
N GLN A 339 -1.01 4.41 18.15
CA GLN A 339 -1.42 5.11 19.37
C GLN A 339 -0.95 6.58 19.37
N GLY A 340 -1.68 7.42 20.09
CA GLY A 340 -1.30 8.82 20.30
C GLY A 340 -1.10 9.60 19.00
N ASN A 341 0.07 10.24 18.85
CA ASN A 341 0.44 11.02 17.66
C ASN A 341 0.97 10.16 16.50
N CYS A 342 0.81 8.85 16.58
CA CYS A 342 1.29 7.91 15.59
C CYS A 342 2.80 8.03 15.34
N LYS A 343 3.60 7.58 16.31
CA LYS A 343 5.07 7.59 16.24
C LYS A 343 5.58 6.71 15.11
N LEU A 344 6.62 7.17 14.44
CA LEU A 344 7.38 6.36 13.51
C LEU A 344 8.62 5.81 14.24
N VAL A 345 8.72 4.48 14.23
CA VAL A 345 9.74 3.75 14.98
C VAL A 345 10.60 2.98 13.98
N ILE A 346 11.90 3.10 14.07
CA ILE A 346 12.84 2.21 13.38
C ILE A 346 13.53 1.30 14.39
N GLY A 347 13.89 0.09 13.95
CA GLY A 347 14.57 -0.84 14.85
C GLY A 347 15.31 -1.94 14.10
N SER A 348 16.10 -2.70 14.84
CA SER A 348 16.89 -3.82 14.34
C SER A 348 16.05 -5.09 14.28
N ASN A 349 15.95 -5.71 13.11
CA ASN A 349 15.29 -7.01 12.95
C ASN A 349 15.97 -8.15 13.73
N ARG A 350 17.25 -7.97 14.12
CA ARG A 350 18.05 -8.95 14.85
C ARG A 350 17.96 -8.79 16.36
N SER A 351 18.27 -7.60 16.88
CA SER A 351 18.37 -7.35 18.33
C SER A 351 17.05 -6.86 18.93
N GLY A 352 16.11 -6.37 18.13
CA GLY A 352 14.89 -5.73 18.61
C GLY A 352 15.11 -4.36 19.24
N LYS A 353 16.35 -3.83 19.23
CA LYS A 353 16.62 -2.43 19.63
C LYS A 353 15.86 -1.50 18.70
N MET A 354 15.29 -0.43 19.22
CA MET A 354 14.49 0.52 18.44
C MET A 354 14.61 1.94 18.97
N ALA A 355 14.30 2.88 18.09
CA ALA A 355 14.25 4.30 18.41
C ALA A 355 13.06 4.95 17.67
N VAL A 356 12.46 5.94 18.30
CA VAL A 356 11.48 6.82 17.65
C VAL A 356 12.24 7.77 16.75
N VAL A 357 11.79 7.88 15.49
CA VAL A 357 12.28 8.90 14.56
C VAL A 357 11.50 10.19 14.76
N CYS A 358 10.18 10.12 14.68
CA CYS A 358 9.32 11.29 14.85
C CYS A 358 7.87 10.92 15.19
N ASP A 359 7.07 11.91 15.54
CA ASP A 359 5.62 11.87 15.57
C ASP A 359 5.09 12.24 14.18
N SER A 360 4.40 11.31 13.50
CA SER A 360 3.86 11.57 12.16
C SER A 360 2.66 12.52 12.16
N LYS A 361 1.99 12.67 13.29
CA LYS A 361 0.73 13.42 13.47
C LYS A 361 -0.40 12.97 12.53
N ALA A 362 -0.28 11.77 11.96
CA ALA A 362 -1.31 11.17 11.13
C ALA A 362 -2.52 10.80 11.99
N SER A 363 -3.74 11.11 11.50
CA SER A 363 -4.95 10.96 12.32
C SER A 363 -5.39 9.52 12.51
N MET A 364 -5.00 8.61 11.62
CA MET A 364 -5.42 7.20 11.57
C MET A 364 -6.94 7.00 11.47
N ARG A 365 -7.71 8.04 11.13
CA ARG A 365 -9.18 8.04 11.22
C ARG A 365 -9.91 7.91 9.90
N HIS A 366 -9.27 8.30 8.80
CA HIS A 366 -9.93 8.45 7.49
C HIS A 366 -9.52 7.36 6.48
N GLY A 367 -9.22 6.15 6.97
CA GLY A 367 -8.76 5.03 6.14
C GLY A 367 -7.33 5.23 5.62
N GLN A 368 -6.97 4.53 4.55
CA GLN A 368 -5.60 4.46 4.04
C GLN A 368 -4.90 5.82 3.83
N PRO A 369 -5.57 6.90 3.35
CA PRO A 369 -4.91 8.20 3.20
C PRO A 369 -4.45 8.84 4.51
N SER A 370 -4.98 8.42 5.67
CA SER A 370 -4.61 8.93 6.99
C SER A 370 -3.65 8.03 7.76
N HIS A 371 -3.19 6.92 7.16
CA HIS A 371 -2.20 6.02 7.75
C HIS A 371 -0.81 6.39 7.22
N PRO A 372 0.26 6.42 8.03
CA PRO A 372 1.59 6.87 7.59
C PRO A 372 2.20 6.05 6.46
N HIS A 373 1.98 4.74 6.42
CA HIS A 373 2.63 3.82 5.48
C HIS A 373 4.13 4.12 5.32
N ALA A 374 4.80 4.27 6.47
CA ALA A 374 6.18 4.71 6.52
C ALA A 374 7.15 3.63 6.07
N TYR A 375 8.18 4.03 5.34
CA TYR A 375 9.30 3.17 5.02
C TYR A 375 10.63 3.90 5.11
N LEU A 376 11.69 3.14 5.38
CA LEU A 376 13.06 3.63 5.46
C LEU A 376 13.69 3.60 4.06
N THR A 377 14.35 4.68 3.62
CA THR A 377 15.05 4.73 2.33
C THR A 377 16.20 3.70 2.30
N PRO A 378 16.62 3.20 1.11
CA PRO A 378 17.68 2.18 1.03
C PRO A 378 19.02 2.61 1.64
N ASP A 379 19.36 3.91 1.63
CA ASP A 379 20.56 4.48 2.25
C ASP A 379 20.40 4.74 3.77
N LEU A 380 19.21 4.45 4.33
CA LEU A 380 18.88 4.58 5.75
C LEU A 380 18.88 6.01 6.29
N LYS A 381 18.83 7.02 5.42
CA LYS A 381 18.90 8.44 5.83
C LYS A 381 17.55 9.09 6.04
N TRP A 382 16.48 8.54 5.44
CA TRP A 382 15.15 9.13 5.48
C TRP A 382 14.08 8.09 5.81
N VAL A 383 13.08 8.51 6.55
CA VAL A 383 11.79 7.82 6.66
C VAL A 383 10.78 8.61 5.85
N ILE A 384 10.27 8.00 4.78
CA ILE A 384 9.21 8.60 3.93
C ILE A 384 7.87 8.13 4.45
N PHE A 385 6.94 9.06 4.66
CA PHE A 385 5.62 8.76 5.19
C PHE A 385 4.56 9.74 4.66
N GLN A 386 3.31 9.43 4.88
CA GLN A 386 2.21 10.35 4.62
C GLN A 386 1.52 10.77 5.91
N SER A 387 0.95 11.97 5.93
CA SER A 387 0.17 12.48 7.05
C SER A 387 -0.94 13.40 6.57
N ASP A 388 -2.08 13.29 7.22
CA ASP A 388 -3.26 14.15 7.01
C ASP A 388 -3.37 15.28 8.06
N CYS A 389 -2.28 15.61 8.74
CA CYS A 389 -2.25 16.63 9.81
C CYS A 389 -2.68 18.03 9.35
N SER A 390 -2.56 18.33 8.05
CA SER A 390 -3.03 19.57 7.42
C SER A 390 -4.48 19.52 6.92
N GLY A 391 -5.21 18.42 7.17
CA GLY A 391 -6.57 18.16 6.65
C GLY A 391 -6.62 17.46 5.31
N VAL A 392 -5.50 17.42 4.58
CA VAL A 392 -5.32 16.67 3.32
C VAL A 392 -4.06 15.81 3.47
N SER A 393 -4.10 14.58 2.98
CA SER A 393 -2.93 13.70 3.02
C SER A 393 -1.80 14.23 2.13
N HIS A 394 -0.63 14.43 2.71
CA HIS A 394 0.61 14.85 2.04
C HIS A 394 1.77 13.92 2.35
N ILE A 395 2.75 13.89 1.44
CA ILE A 395 4.00 13.18 1.66
C ILE A 395 4.94 14.03 2.51
N HIS A 396 5.52 13.38 3.50
CA HIS A 396 6.53 13.93 4.39
C HIS A 396 7.78 13.05 4.37
N ALA A 397 8.90 13.64 4.74
CA ALA A 397 10.15 12.93 4.97
C ALA A 397 10.72 13.34 6.33
N ALA A 398 11.14 12.37 7.12
CA ALA A 398 11.85 12.59 8.38
C ALA A 398 13.32 12.17 8.22
N SER A 399 14.26 13.05 8.53
CA SER A 399 15.68 12.67 8.55
C SER A 399 15.92 11.66 9.68
N VAL A 400 16.72 10.65 9.42
CA VAL A 400 17.18 9.72 10.47
C VAL A 400 18.34 10.39 11.21
N PRO A 401 18.23 10.64 12.52
CA PRO A 401 19.27 11.31 13.28
C PRO A 401 20.64 10.63 13.18
N GLU A 402 21.69 11.43 13.14
CA GLU A 402 23.07 10.95 13.07
C GLU A 402 23.38 9.96 14.20
N GLY A 403 24.07 8.88 13.88
CA GLY A 403 24.43 7.82 14.84
C GLY A 403 23.31 6.84 15.17
N MET A 404 22.03 7.17 14.94
CA MET A 404 20.89 6.31 15.33
C MET A 404 20.99 4.91 14.71
N ILE A 405 21.27 4.81 13.41
CA ILE A 405 21.43 3.51 12.72
C ILE A 405 22.60 2.72 13.30
N GLY A 406 23.71 3.39 13.63
CA GLY A 406 24.86 2.78 14.28
C GLY A 406 24.52 2.17 15.64
N GLU A 407 23.75 2.88 16.46
CA GLU A 407 23.31 2.37 17.77
C GLU A 407 22.35 1.18 17.64
N LEU A 408 21.41 1.22 16.71
CA LEU A 408 20.48 0.13 16.44
C LEU A 408 21.18 -1.11 15.87
N ALA A 409 22.30 -0.95 15.19
CA ALA A 409 23.08 -2.05 14.62
C ALA A 409 23.95 -2.81 15.65
N LYS A 410 24.20 -2.22 16.82
CA LYS A 410 24.95 -2.89 17.91
C LYS A 410 24.15 -4.09 18.43
N THR A 411 24.77 -5.23 18.49
CA THR A 411 24.18 -6.51 18.98
C THR A 411 24.04 -6.53 20.49
#